data_63e3b53efc28d8ea4f9be50c305067d9
#
_entry.id   63e3b53efc28d8ea4f9be50c305067d9
#
_cell.length_a   1.000
_cell.length_b   1.000
_cell.length_c   1.000
_cell.angle_alpha   90.00
_cell.angle_beta   90.00
_cell.angle_gamma   90.00
#
_symmetry.space_group_name_H-M   'P 1'
#
loop_
_entity.id
_entity.type
_entity.pdbx_description
1 polymer ?
#
loop_
_entity_poly.entity_id
_entity_poly.type
_entity_poly.pdbx_seq_one_letter_code
_entity_poly.pdbx_strand_id
1 'polypeptide(L)'
;VINLEQEWLEKARYGDEEAFTKLVETYQTPVFNLCFRMLGDSGSAEDAAQETFWRAYQNMKRYDPQRSFITWLLSIAAHFCIDQQRKRRIPLFELDEYPDFDIGDPSVPSPEKVITLNEEDSALHTLINQLTPQDRAAVILKYWYDCSEIEISEMLSLTVSAVKSRLHRSRRQLAELISTGQDGDVKNRRQNESPAI
;
A
#
# COMPACT_ATOMS: atom_id res chain seq x y z
N VAL A 1 -5.56 24.43 23.79
CA VAL A 1 -4.68 23.23 23.89
C VAL A 1 -3.96 23.17 22.57
N ILE A 2 -2.68 23.55 22.55
CA ILE A 2 -1.83 23.38 21.35
C ILE A 2 -1.74 21.89 21.11
N ASN A 3 -2.15 21.45 19.94
CA ASN A 3 -2.04 20.06 19.54
C ASN A 3 -0.55 19.77 19.32
N LEU A 4 0.05 18.89 20.12
CA LEU A 4 1.47 18.49 20.05
C LEU A 4 1.92 18.15 18.62
N GLU A 5 1.04 17.53 17.84
CA GLU A 5 1.30 17.22 16.45
C GLU A 5 1.50 18.49 15.59
N GLN A 6 0.68 19.51 15.80
CA GLN A 6 0.81 20.79 15.07
C GLN A 6 2.14 21.49 15.39
N GLU A 7 2.60 21.39 16.63
CA GLU A 7 3.91 21.93 17.02
C GLU A 7 5.05 21.18 16.32
N TRP A 8 4.98 19.83 16.26
CA TRP A 8 5.98 19.05 15.54
C TRP A 8 5.98 19.33 14.04
N LEU A 9 4.79 19.44 13.42
CA LEU A 9 4.66 19.78 12.02
C LEU A 9 5.26 21.15 11.70
N GLU A 10 5.02 22.15 12.54
CA GLU A 10 5.58 23.47 12.36
C GLU A 10 7.11 23.46 12.49
N LYS A 11 7.66 22.86 13.55
CA LYS A 11 9.12 22.73 13.75
C LYS A 11 9.79 21.96 12.61
N ALA A 12 9.22 20.83 12.20
CA ALA A 12 9.76 20.02 11.12
C ALA A 12 9.80 20.77 9.77
N ARG A 13 8.85 21.67 9.50
CA ARG A 13 8.89 22.52 8.31
C ARG A 13 10.10 23.48 8.29
N TYR A 14 10.61 23.84 9.45
CA TYR A 14 11.82 24.68 9.58
C TYR A 14 13.10 23.85 9.69
N GLY A 15 13.02 22.53 9.55
CA GLY A 15 14.17 21.62 9.51
C GLY A 15 14.57 21.03 10.87
N ASP A 16 13.67 21.05 11.85
CA ASP A 16 13.88 20.41 13.14
C ASP A 16 13.77 18.89 12.98
N GLU A 17 14.90 18.19 13.10
CA GLU A 17 15.00 16.75 12.92
C GLU A 17 14.34 15.97 14.06
N GLU A 18 14.37 16.49 15.29
CA GLU A 18 13.76 15.84 16.45
C GLU A 18 12.21 15.86 16.29
N ALA A 19 11.66 17.00 15.88
CA ALA A 19 10.24 17.12 15.60
C ALA A 19 9.80 16.19 14.46
N PHE A 20 10.62 16.05 13.39
CA PHE A 20 10.32 15.12 12.32
C PHE A 20 10.41 13.66 12.79
N THR A 21 11.36 13.32 13.67
CA THR A 21 11.46 11.98 14.28
C THR A 21 10.18 11.61 15.03
N LYS A 22 9.57 12.55 15.78
CA LYS A 22 8.28 12.32 16.45
C LYS A 22 7.14 12.03 15.47
N LEU A 23 7.14 12.70 14.32
CA LEU A 23 6.19 12.39 13.25
C LEU A 23 6.42 10.98 12.66
N VAL A 24 7.68 10.58 12.44
CA VAL A 24 8.01 9.23 11.98
C VAL A 24 7.53 8.19 13.00
N GLU A 25 7.86 8.34 14.29
CA GLU A 25 7.42 7.44 15.36
C GLU A 25 5.89 7.29 15.39
N THR A 26 5.16 8.38 15.16
CA THR A 26 3.69 8.39 15.17
C THR A 26 3.09 7.69 13.95
N TYR A 27 3.69 7.88 12.78
CA TYR A 27 3.07 7.48 11.51
C TYR A 27 3.73 6.29 10.80
N GLN A 28 4.84 5.71 11.36
CA GLN A 28 5.53 4.57 10.74
C GLN A 28 4.62 3.36 10.51
N THR A 29 3.78 3.02 11.48
CA THR A 29 2.89 1.85 11.38
C THR A 29 1.84 2.01 10.28
N PRO A 30 1.03 3.08 10.21
CA PRO A 30 0.08 3.24 9.12
C PRO A 30 0.76 3.33 7.74
N VAL A 31 1.90 4.01 7.61
CA VAL A 31 2.64 4.08 6.33
C VAL A 31 3.13 2.69 5.92
N PHE A 32 3.79 1.95 6.83
CA PHE A 32 4.23 0.58 6.57
C PHE A 32 3.06 -0.33 6.16
N ASN A 33 1.94 -0.26 6.87
CA ASN A 33 0.76 -1.08 6.58
C ASN A 33 0.17 -0.81 5.18
N LEU A 34 0.18 0.45 4.71
CA LEU A 34 -0.22 0.76 3.34
C LEU A 34 0.77 0.14 2.35
N CYS A 35 2.08 0.36 2.55
CA CYS A 35 3.11 -0.19 1.68
C CYS A 35 3.04 -1.72 1.61
N PHE A 36 2.86 -2.39 2.75
CA PHE A 36 2.72 -3.84 2.81
C PHE A 36 1.49 -4.35 2.03
N ARG A 37 0.31 -3.71 2.22
CA ARG A 37 -0.89 -4.07 1.45
C ARG A 37 -0.74 -3.80 -0.05
N MET A 38 0.05 -2.81 -0.40
CA MET A 38 0.34 -2.50 -1.80
C MET A 38 1.31 -3.49 -2.44
N LEU A 39 2.42 -3.83 -1.77
CA LEU A 39 3.56 -4.52 -2.38
C LEU A 39 3.59 -6.03 -2.11
N GLY A 40 3.10 -6.48 -0.95
CA GLY A 40 2.92 -7.88 -0.62
C GLY A 40 4.06 -8.55 0.12
N ASP A 41 5.18 -7.90 0.28
CA ASP A 41 6.32 -8.40 1.04
C ASP A 41 6.84 -7.36 2.03
N SER A 42 7.39 -7.84 3.14
CA SER A 42 7.83 -7.00 4.27
C SER A 42 9.03 -6.13 3.89
N GLY A 43 10.00 -6.70 3.18
CA GLY A 43 11.22 -5.98 2.79
C GLY A 43 10.90 -4.80 1.85
N SER A 44 10.16 -5.05 0.77
CA SER A 44 9.71 -3.97 -0.12
C SER A 44 8.84 -2.94 0.60
N ALA A 45 8.05 -3.36 1.60
CA ALA A 45 7.21 -2.46 2.38
C ALA A 45 8.03 -1.56 3.30
N GLU A 46 9.08 -2.10 3.94
CA GLU A 46 10.02 -1.33 4.76
C GLU A 46 10.77 -0.30 3.93
N ASP A 47 11.31 -0.70 2.78
CA ASP A 47 12.00 0.20 1.85
C ASP A 47 11.06 1.32 1.35
N ALA A 48 9.82 0.96 1.01
CA ALA A 48 8.83 1.94 0.56
C ALA A 48 8.40 2.90 1.68
N ALA A 49 8.31 2.43 2.91
CA ALA A 49 8.01 3.28 4.07
C ALA A 49 9.18 4.23 4.37
N GLN A 50 10.42 3.77 4.34
CA GLN A 50 11.61 4.61 4.51
C GLN A 50 11.69 5.68 3.42
N GLU A 51 11.52 5.30 2.17
CA GLU A 51 11.51 6.23 1.04
C GLU A 51 10.37 7.26 1.15
N THR A 52 9.20 6.84 1.64
CA THR A 52 8.07 7.74 1.90
C THR A 52 8.44 8.84 2.89
N PHE A 53 9.04 8.48 4.05
CA PHE A 53 9.47 9.44 5.04
C PHE A 53 10.62 10.32 4.55
N TRP A 54 11.54 9.77 3.78
CA TRP A 54 12.62 10.53 3.17
C TRP A 54 12.07 11.59 2.21
N ARG A 55 11.14 11.23 1.33
CA ARG A 55 10.45 12.19 0.44
C ARG A 55 9.63 13.21 1.21
N ALA A 56 8.96 12.79 2.28
CA ALA A 56 8.22 13.70 3.14
C ALA A 56 9.15 14.73 3.78
N TYR A 57 10.28 14.31 4.34
CA TYR A 57 11.28 15.19 4.93
C TYR A 57 11.80 16.23 3.92
N GLN A 58 12.20 15.79 2.74
CA GLN A 58 12.67 16.68 1.66
C GLN A 58 11.62 17.70 1.20
N ASN A 59 10.35 17.34 1.25
CA ASN A 59 9.24 18.17 0.80
C ASN A 59 8.45 18.83 1.94
N MET A 60 8.92 18.75 3.18
CA MET A 60 8.22 19.24 4.36
C MET A 60 7.85 20.73 4.26
N LYS A 61 8.68 21.55 3.61
CA LYS A 61 8.41 22.97 3.34
C LYS A 61 7.22 23.20 2.42
N ARG A 62 6.84 22.21 1.60
CA ARG A 62 5.71 22.27 0.65
C ARG A 62 4.43 21.68 1.23
N TYR A 63 4.52 21.06 2.40
CA TYR A 63 3.34 20.53 3.08
C TYR A 63 2.39 21.68 3.46
N ASP A 64 1.11 21.51 3.11
CA ASP A 64 0.05 22.43 3.47
C ASP A 64 -0.55 22.06 4.84
N PRO A 65 -0.37 22.90 5.89
CA PRO A 65 -0.88 22.63 7.24
C PRO A 65 -2.41 22.55 7.35
N GLN A 66 -3.14 22.97 6.34
CA GLN A 66 -4.60 22.84 6.31
C GLN A 66 -5.06 21.43 5.95
N ARG A 67 -4.15 20.60 5.44
CA ARG A 67 -4.41 19.20 5.10
C ARG A 67 -3.94 18.29 6.23
N SER A 68 -4.62 17.15 6.38
CA SER A 68 -4.18 16.10 7.30
C SER A 68 -2.80 15.58 6.90
N PHE A 69 -1.85 15.54 7.84
CA PHE A 69 -0.49 15.08 7.59
C PHE A 69 -0.46 13.60 7.17
N ILE A 70 -1.27 12.75 7.82
CA ILE A 70 -1.35 11.33 7.43
C ILE A 70 -1.87 11.17 5.99
N THR A 71 -2.86 11.94 5.57
CA THR A 71 -3.36 11.91 4.19
C THR A 71 -2.27 12.27 3.18
N TRP A 72 -1.46 13.27 3.50
CA TRP A 72 -0.32 13.66 2.67
C TRP A 72 0.76 12.57 2.62
N LEU A 73 1.14 11.97 3.77
CA LEU A 73 2.07 10.84 3.82
C LEU A 73 1.59 9.64 3.02
N LEU A 74 0.33 9.25 3.22
CA LEU A 74 -0.26 8.12 2.50
C LEU A 74 -0.32 8.36 0.98
N SER A 75 -0.47 9.63 0.53
CA SER A 75 -0.40 9.95 -0.89
C SER A 75 1.00 9.72 -1.46
N ILE A 76 2.05 10.10 -0.73
CA ILE A 76 3.45 9.84 -1.12
C ILE A 76 3.70 8.33 -1.21
N ALA A 77 3.30 7.58 -0.17
CA ALA A 77 3.45 6.12 -0.12
C ALA A 77 2.71 5.42 -1.27
N ALA A 78 1.44 5.80 -1.53
CA ALA A 78 0.63 5.20 -2.58
C ALA A 78 1.24 5.41 -3.97
N HIS A 79 1.69 6.63 -4.29
CA HIS A 79 2.36 6.93 -5.55
C HIS A 79 3.64 6.12 -5.71
N PHE A 80 4.48 6.08 -4.67
CA PHE A 80 5.71 5.29 -4.72
C PHE A 80 5.43 3.80 -4.98
N CYS A 81 4.48 3.20 -4.25
CA CYS A 81 4.11 1.80 -4.44
C CYS A 81 3.51 1.52 -5.82
N ILE A 82 2.68 2.44 -6.35
CA ILE A 82 2.13 2.32 -7.72
C ILE A 82 3.27 2.30 -8.74
N ASP A 83 4.24 3.20 -8.61
CA ASP A 83 5.37 3.30 -9.54
C ASP A 83 6.28 2.07 -9.46
N GLN A 84 6.55 1.55 -8.27
CA GLN A 84 7.30 0.29 -8.08
C GLN A 84 6.60 -0.89 -8.76
N GLN A 85 5.30 -1.02 -8.59
CA GLN A 85 4.55 -2.11 -9.23
C GLN A 85 4.49 -1.96 -10.75
N ARG A 86 4.43 -0.74 -11.27
CA ARG A 86 4.51 -0.50 -12.72
C ARG A 86 5.85 -0.93 -13.29
N LYS A 87 6.97 -0.59 -12.63
CA LYS A 87 8.31 -1.01 -13.04
C LYS A 87 8.45 -2.54 -13.06
N ARG A 88 7.94 -3.25 -12.05
CA ARG A 88 7.96 -4.72 -12.00
C ARG A 88 7.12 -5.39 -13.11
N ARG A 89 6.12 -4.70 -13.70
CA ARG A 89 5.27 -5.21 -14.78
C ARG A 89 5.80 -4.95 -16.18
N ILE A 90 6.79 -4.08 -16.35
CA ILE A 90 7.44 -3.85 -17.64
C ILE A 90 8.36 -5.06 -17.88
N PRO A 91 8.19 -5.86 -18.97
CA PRO A 91 9.13 -6.93 -19.28
C PRO A 91 10.53 -6.37 -19.48
N LEU A 92 11.54 -7.06 -18.96
CA LEU A 92 12.97 -6.69 -19.03
C LEU A 92 13.57 -6.61 -20.47
N PHE A 93 12.75 -6.61 -21.51
CA PHE A 93 13.21 -6.65 -22.89
C PHE A 93 13.67 -5.29 -23.46
N GLU A 94 13.60 -4.19 -22.72
CA GLU A 94 14.04 -2.86 -23.18
C GLU A 94 15.05 -2.14 -22.27
N LEU A 95 15.77 -2.86 -21.42
CA LEU A 95 16.81 -2.27 -20.57
C LEU A 95 18.18 -2.97 -20.74
N ASP A 96 18.72 -2.91 -21.96
CA ASP A 96 20.17 -2.89 -22.14
C ASP A 96 20.65 -1.45 -21.87
N GLU A 97 21.14 -1.20 -20.66
CA GLU A 97 22.00 -0.10 -20.20
C GLU A 97 21.60 0.47 -18.84
N TYR A 98 21.69 -0.35 -17.78
CA TYR A 98 22.03 0.16 -16.43
C TYR A 98 22.69 -0.94 -15.60
N PRO A 99 23.84 -0.65 -14.93
CA PRO A 99 24.63 -1.64 -14.25
C PRO A 99 23.98 -2.10 -12.95
N ASP A 100 24.09 -3.41 -12.70
CA ASP A 100 24.03 -4.16 -11.46
C ASP A 100 23.43 -3.43 -10.23
N PHE A 101 22.14 -3.51 -10.06
CA PHE A 101 21.53 -3.56 -8.73
C PHE A 101 21.21 -5.03 -8.45
N ASP A 102 21.94 -5.57 -7.50
CA ASP A 102 21.76 -6.89 -6.91
C ASP A 102 20.26 -7.12 -6.60
N ILE A 103 19.63 -7.95 -7.43
CA ILE A 103 18.25 -8.40 -7.20
C ILE A 103 18.39 -9.49 -6.15
N GLY A 104 18.30 -9.07 -4.88
CA GLY A 104 18.21 -9.99 -3.76
C GLY A 104 17.10 -11.00 -4.03
N ASP A 105 17.44 -12.28 -3.91
CA ASP A 105 16.57 -13.45 -4.07
C ASP A 105 15.25 -13.27 -3.28
N PRO A 106 14.07 -13.34 -3.92
CA PRO A 106 12.79 -13.15 -3.24
C PRO A 106 12.45 -14.25 -2.21
N SER A 107 13.33 -15.21 -2.00
CA SER A 107 13.04 -16.42 -1.21
C SER A 107 13.62 -16.45 0.20
N VAL A 108 14.27 -15.39 0.69
CA VAL A 108 14.79 -15.36 2.07
C VAL A 108 13.89 -14.50 2.96
N PRO A 109 13.06 -15.08 3.84
CA PRO A 109 12.32 -14.32 4.85
C PRO A 109 13.31 -13.77 5.88
N SER A 110 13.33 -12.45 6.09
CA SER A 110 14.02 -11.85 7.23
C SER A 110 13.32 -12.29 8.54
N PRO A 111 14.06 -12.81 9.56
CA PRO A 111 13.45 -13.53 10.69
C PRO A 111 12.82 -12.65 11.78
N GLU A 112 12.78 -11.35 11.72
CA GLU A 112 12.58 -10.57 12.96
C GLU A 112 11.33 -9.69 13.07
N LYS A 113 10.47 -9.62 12.08
CA LYS A 113 9.10 -9.07 12.23
C LYS A 113 8.11 -9.74 11.27
N VAL A 114 7.92 -11.03 11.44
CA VAL A 114 6.77 -11.69 10.84
C VAL A 114 5.52 -11.16 11.55
N ILE A 115 4.85 -10.18 10.94
CA ILE A 115 3.43 -10.01 11.20
C ILE A 115 2.83 -11.33 10.77
N THR A 116 2.45 -12.17 11.74
CA THR A 116 1.66 -13.37 11.49
C THR A 116 0.34 -12.88 10.89
N LEU A 117 0.31 -12.78 9.55
CA LEU A 117 -0.94 -12.62 8.83
C LEU A 117 -1.76 -13.86 9.18
N ASN A 118 -2.90 -13.67 9.80
CA ASN A 118 -3.88 -14.73 9.92
C ASN A 118 -4.19 -15.22 8.49
N GLU A 119 -4.59 -16.49 8.35
CA GLU A 119 -4.93 -17.07 7.04
C GLU A 119 -5.93 -16.20 6.26
N GLU A 120 -6.84 -15.52 6.96
CA GLU A 120 -7.80 -14.56 6.40
C GLU A 120 -7.12 -13.33 5.80
N ASP A 121 -6.10 -12.77 6.46
CA ASP A 121 -5.33 -11.63 5.95
C ASP A 121 -4.53 -12.01 4.70
N SER A 122 -3.98 -13.23 4.67
CA SER A 122 -3.27 -13.77 3.51
C SER A 122 -4.19 -13.97 2.30
N ALA A 123 -5.39 -14.51 2.51
CA ALA A 123 -6.40 -14.69 1.46
C ALA A 123 -6.86 -13.33 0.90
N LEU A 124 -7.14 -12.36 1.79
CA LEU A 124 -7.52 -11.01 1.39
C LEU A 124 -6.42 -10.32 0.60
N HIS A 125 -5.17 -10.48 1.04
CA HIS A 125 -4.01 -9.94 0.34
C HIS A 125 -3.88 -10.52 -1.07
N THR A 126 -4.07 -11.83 -1.23
CA THR A 126 -4.07 -12.50 -2.53
C THR A 126 -5.17 -11.94 -3.46
N LEU A 127 -6.35 -11.65 -2.92
CA LEU A 127 -7.45 -11.06 -3.68
C LEU A 127 -7.14 -9.63 -4.15
N ILE A 128 -6.66 -8.76 -3.26
CA ILE A 128 -6.36 -7.37 -3.64
C ILE A 128 -5.16 -7.29 -4.59
N ASN A 129 -4.27 -8.28 -4.59
CA ASN A 129 -3.16 -8.39 -5.54
C ASN A 129 -3.60 -8.61 -6.99
N GLN A 130 -4.84 -9.07 -7.24
CA GLN A 130 -5.41 -9.19 -8.59
C GLN A 130 -5.84 -7.83 -9.18
N LEU A 131 -5.95 -6.80 -8.35
CA LEU A 131 -6.31 -5.46 -8.81
C LEU A 131 -5.13 -4.76 -9.49
N THR A 132 -5.44 -3.81 -10.39
CA THR A 132 -4.39 -2.91 -10.90
C THR A 132 -3.79 -2.08 -9.76
N PRO A 133 -2.53 -1.61 -9.87
CA PRO A 133 -1.91 -0.83 -8.78
C PRO A 133 -2.75 0.37 -8.32
N GLN A 134 -3.35 1.10 -9.26
CA GLN A 134 -4.20 2.26 -8.93
C GLN A 134 -5.54 1.85 -8.30
N ASP A 135 -6.15 0.77 -8.77
CA ASP A 135 -7.41 0.27 -8.21
C ASP A 135 -7.18 -0.30 -6.80
N ARG A 136 -6.05 -0.99 -6.59
CA ARG A 136 -5.60 -1.48 -5.28
C ARG A 136 -5.41 -0.33 -4.30
N ALA A 137 -4.67 0.72 -4.68
CA ALA A 137 -4.47 1.90 -3.84
C ALA A 137 -5.80 2.54 -3.44
N ALA A 138 -6.73 2.73 -4.39
CA ALA A 138 -8.05 3.29 -4.10
C ALA A 138 -8.86 2.44 -3.10
N VAL A 139 -8.81 1.10 -3.25
CA VAL A 139 -9.47 0.15 -2.32
C VAL A 139 -8.84 0.23 -0.94
N ILE A 140 -7.51 0.18 -0.84
CA ILE A 140 -6.81 0.27 0.46
C ILE A 140 -7.14 1.58 1.16
N LEU A 141 -7.02 2.72 0.48
CA LEU A 141 -7.31 4.02 1.06
C LEU A 141 -8.78 4.12 1.52
N LYS A 142 -9.71 3.54 0.77
CA LYS A 142 -11.14 3.56 1.13
C LYS A 142 -11.46 2.72 2.35
N TYR A 143 -10.98 1.47 2.41
CA TYR A 143 -11.47 0.48 3.37
C TYR A 143 -10.56 0.28 4.60
N TRP A 144 -9.28 0.66 4.53
CA TRP A 144 -8.37 0.58 5.69
C TRP A 144 -8.05 1.94 6.32
N TYR A 145 -8.21 3.02 5.54
CA TYR A 145 -7.95 4.38 6.02
C TYR A 145 -9.19 5.26 6.05
N ASP A 146 -10.35 4.70 5.69
CA ASP A 146 -11.66 5.38 5.68
C ASP A 146 -11.66 6.72 4.93
N CYS A 147 -10.79 6.86 3.92
CA CYS A 147 -10.71 8.06 3.11
C CYS A 147 -12.00 8.25 2.28
N SER A 148 -12.46 9.48 2.19
CA SER A 148 -13.54 9.86 1.28
C SER A 148 -13.10 9.78 -0.19
N GLU A 149 -14.04 9.68 -1.13
CA GLU A 149 -13.71 9.70 -2.56
C GLU A 149 -13.03 11.02 -2.98
N ILE A 150 -13.30 12.11 -2.27
CA ILE A 150 -12.65 13.42 -2.51
C ILE A 150 -11.18 13.33 -2.10
N GLU A 151 -10.88 12.87 -0.89
CA GLU A 151 -9.51 12.69 -0.42
C GLU A 151 -8.72 11.73 -1.31
N ILE A 152 -9.30 10.57 -1.67
CA ILE A 152 -8.67 9.62 -2.59
C ILE A 152 -8.38 10.26 -3.95
N SER A 153 -9.29 11.10 -4.46
CA SER A 153 -9.10 11.79 -5.74
C SER A 153 -7.90 12.74 -5.70
N GLU A 154 -7.74 13.48 -4.60
CA GLU A 154 -6.59 14.34 -4.39
C GLU A 154 -5.30 13.54 -4.18
N MET A 155 -5.34 12.49 -3.32
CA MET A 155 -4.19 11.65 -3.02
C MET A 155 -3.63 10.93 -4.26
N LEU A 156 -4.50 10.45 -5.16
CA LEU A 156 -4.09 9.70 -6.34
C LEU A 156 -4.06 10.53 -7.63
N SER A 157 -4.28 11.85 -7.54
CA SER A 157 -4.36 12.76 -8.70
C SER A 157 -5.38 12.29 -9.74
N LEU A 158 -6.57 11.89 -9.27
CA LEU A 158 -7.68 11.42 -10.08
C LEU A 158 -8.89 12.36 -9.94
N THR A 159 -9.87 12.24 -10.82
CA THR A 159 -11.19 12.85 -10.61
C THR A 159 -12.02 12.01 -9.63
N VAL A 160 -12.93 12.63 -8.88
CA VAL A 160 -13.85 11.92 -7.99
C VAL A 160 -14.68 10.87 -8.76
N SER A 161 -15.10 11.18 -9.99
CA SER A 161 -15.82 10.23 -10.85
C SER A 161 -14.95 9.02 -11.22
N ALA A 162 -13.65 9.23 -11.48
CA ALA A 162 -12.71 8.15 -11.75
C ALA A 162 -12.52 7.25 -10.51
N VAL A 163 -12.42 7.85 -9.32
CA VAL A 163 -12.34 7.10 -8.05
C VAL A 163 -13.58 6.23 -7.83
N LYS A 164 -14.78 6.80 -7.96
CA LYS A 164 -16.04 6.06 -7.83
C LYS A 164 -16.11 4.88 -8.82
N SER A 165 -15.74 5.12 -10.07
CA SER A 165 -15.74 4.08 -11.10
C SER A 165 -14.73 2.96 -10.80
N ARG A 166 -13.52 3.31 -10.30
CA ARG A 166 -12.50 2.34 -9.89
C ARG A 166 -12.98 1.50 -8.71
N LEU A 167 -13.48 2.11 -7.65
CA LEU A 167 -14.02 1.42 -6.48
C LEU A 167 -15.18 0.49 -6.85
N HIS A 168 -16.08 0.92 -7.76
CA HIS A 168 -17.17 0.08 -8.23
C HIS A 168 -16.67 -1.15 -8.98
N ARG A 169 -15.74 -0.99 -9.93
CA ARG A 169 -15.14 -2.10 -10.68
C ARG A 169 -14.36 -3.05 -9.80
N SER A 170 -13.56 -2.51 -8.87
CA SER A 170 -12.78 -3.32 -7.93
C SER A 170 -13.67 -4.19 -7.05
N ARG A 171 -14.77 -3.64 -6.50
CA ARG A 171 -15.73 -4.42 -5.72
C ARG A 171 -16.34 -5.57 -6.53
N ARG A 172 -16.72 -5.29 -7.77
CA ARG A 172 -17.27 -6.32 -8.65
C ARG A 172 -16.24 -7.41 -8.96
N GLN A 173 -15.02 -7.04 -9.32
CA GLN A 173 -13.93 -7.96 -9.60
C GLN A 173 -13.62 -8.85 -8.38
N LEU A 174 -13.52 -8.25 -7.18
CA LEU A 174 -13.28 -8.99 -5.94
C LEU A 174 -14.42 -9.97 -5.61
N ALA A 175 -15.68 -9.55 -5.82
CA ALA A 175 -16.84 -10.42 -5.62
C ALA A 175 -16.84 -11.63 -6.59
N GLU A 176 -16.47 -11.42 -7.85
CA GLU A 176 -16.33 -12.49 -8.86
C GLU A 176 -15.20 -13.47 -8.47
N LEU A 177 -14.06 -12.98 -7.97
CA LEU A 177 -12.95 -13.81 -7.50
C LEU A 177 -13.32 -14.66 -6.29
N ILE A 178 -14.05 -14.10 -5.32
CA ILE A 178 -14.50 -14.82 -4.14
C ILE A 178 -15.49 -15.94 -4.53
N SER A 179 -16.45 -15.66 -5.43
CA SER A 179 -17.43 -16.66 -5.86
C SER A 179 -16.79 -17.81 -6.62
N THR A 180 -15.82 -17.53 -7.49
CA THR A 180 -15.11 -18.60 -8.25
C THR A 180 -14.17 -19.42 -7.37
N GLY A 181 -13.56 -18.81 -6.33
CA GLY A 181 -12.75 -19.54 -5.34
C GLY A 181 -13.58 -20.53 -4.51
N GLN A 182 -14.78 -20.15 -4.09
CA GLN A 182 -15.68 -21.02 -3.32
C GLN A 182 -16.19 -22.20 -4.15
N ASP A 183 -16.48 -22.03 -5.44
CA ASP A 183 -16.90 -23.11 -6.34
C ASP A 183 -15.78 -24.14 -6.60
N GLY A 184 -14.52 -23.71 -6.57
CA GLY A 184 -13.34 -24.58 -6.69
C GLY A 184 -13.17 -25.50 -5.48
N ASP A 185 -13.33 -24.97 -4.28
CA ASP A 185 -13.20 -25.72 -3.01
C ASP A 185 -14.34 -26.76 -2.84
N VAL A 186 -15.55 -26.40 -3.25
CA VAL A 186 -16.70 -27.34 -3.19
C VAL A 186 -16.54 -28.51 -4.16
N LYS A 187 -15.99 -28.27 -5.35
CA LYS A 187 -15.69 -29.37 -6.31
C LYS A 187 -14.57 -30.28 -5.84
N ASN A 188 -13.54 -29.72 -5.22
CA ASN A 188 -12.38 -30.48 -4.73
C ASN A 188 -12.77 -31.38 -3.51
N ARG A 189 -13.64 -30.91 -2.62
CA ARG A 189 -14.19 -31.68 -1.51
C ARG A 189 -15.03 -32.86 -1.99
N ARG A 190 -15.85 -32.68 -3.03
CA ARG A 190 -16.69 -33.75 -3.60
C ARG A 190 -15.91 -34.86 -4.33
N GLN A 191 -14.69 -34.53 -4.83
CA GLN A 191 -13.83 -35.52 -5.48
C GLN A 191 -13.04 -36.37 -4.47
N ASN A 192 -12.79 -35.86 -3.26
CA ASN A 192 -12.08 -36.58 -2.19
C ASN A 192 -13.00 -37.45 -1.33
N GLU A 193 -14.32 -37.36 -1.47
CA GLU A 193 -15.32 -38.13 -0.73
C GLU A 193 -15.88 -39.32 -1.54
N SER A 194 -15.21 -39.78 -2.62
CA SER A 194 -15.60 -41.05 -3.26
C SER A 194 -15.23 -42.22 -2.34
N PRO A 195 -16.21 -43.03 -1.91
CA PRO A 195 -15.94 -44.17 -1.05
C PRO A 195 -15.15 -45.23 -1.82
N ALA A 196 -14.04 -45.65 -1.23
CA ALA A 196 -13.37 -46.87 -1.63
C ALA A 196 -14.33 -48.07 -1.39
N ILE A 197 -14.71 -48.74 -2.46
CA ILE A 197 -15.38 -50.03 -2.45
C ILE A 197 -14.32 -51.11 -2.32
#